data_6d0ad1159804da521f3fbaee921d5482
#
_entry.id   6d0ad1159804da521f3fbaee921d5482
#
_cell.length_a   1.000
_cell.length_b   1.000
_cell.length_c   1.000
_cell.angle_alpha   90.00
_cell.angle_beta   90.00
_cell.angle_gamma   90.00
#
_symmetry.space_group_name_H-M   'P 1'
#
loop_
_entity.id
_entity.type
_entity.pdbx_description
1 polymer ?
#
loop_
_entity_poly.entity_id
_entity_poly.type
_entity_poly.pdbx_seq_one_letter_code
_entity_poly.pdbx_strand_id
1 'polypeptide(L)'
;MGKVSYKNGKISFDVTVTNTGDKAGKDVVEVYYNPPYTDGGIEKASKNLVAFEKTKKLEPGASQTVKIEFDDDDMASYDQKDAKAYVLEQGDYDISIQSDSHHVIDHQKVTVKDTVTYNSDSNTHNGDAVAATNEFDYAAGDVTYLSRAGHFANYAKATAAPTNFSMSDEAKAEFTNNSNYDPKKYDNDSDEMPTTGAKNGLKLYQMYGKDYDDADWDKLLDQLTFDDMDNLIANGGYGTPAVKSVGKIQLTDADGPAEQQLHRCWLHRFPGLHRVRLHLEP
;
A
#
# COMPACT_ATOMS: atom_id res chain seq x y z
N MET A 1 -17.27 -20.21 13.54
CA MET A 1 -17.47 -19.59 12.22
C MET A 1 -18.84 -19.95 11.69
N GLY A 2 -19.65 -18.96 11.29
CA GLY A 2 -20.93 -19.18 10.61
C GLY A 2 -20.73 -19.69 9.19
N LYS A 3 -21.83 -19.99 8.49
CA LYS A 3 -21.77 -20.44 7.09
C LYS A 3 -21.25 -19.34 6.19
N VAL A 4 -20.21 -19.62 5.43
CA VAL A 4 -19.63 -18.68 4.44
C VAL A 4 -20.60 -18.55 3.25
N SER A 5 -20.94 -17.32 2.92
CA SER A 5 -21.68 -16.94 1.72
C SER A 5 -20.72 -16.33 0.70
N TYR A 6 -20.70 -16.86 -0.52
CA TYR A 6 -19.99 -16.26 -1.65
C TYR A 6 -20.97 -15.95 -2.76
N LYS A 7 -21.20 -14.68 -3.01
CA LYS A 7 -22.17 -14.19 -4.01
C LYS A 7 -21.74 -12.87 -4.61
N ASN A 8 -21.81 -12.76 -5.94
CA ASN A 8 -21.53 -11.53 -6.67
C ASN A 8 -20.15 -10.93 -6.32
N GLY A 9 -19.12 -11.75 -6.27
CA GLY A 9 -17.76 -11.30 -5.94
C GLY A 9 -17.51 -11.05 -4.45
N LYS A 10 -18.51 -11.24 -3.57
CA LYS A 10 -18.40 -10.89 -2.15
C LYS A 10 -18.47 -12.12 -1.26
N ILE A 11 -17.52 -12.25 -0.35
CA ILE A 11 -17.46 -13.26 0.70
C ILE A 11 -17.95 -12.64 2.01
N SER A 12 -18.87 -13.31 2.71
CA SER A 12 -19.36 -12.83 4.00
C SER A 12 -19.78 -13.96 4.92
N PHE A 13 -19.56 -13.79 6.23
CA PHE A 13 -19.97 -14.71 7.29
C PHE A 13 -19.88 -14.03 8.65
N ASP A 14 -20.51 -14.66 9.64
CA ASP A 14 -20.46 -14.20 11.03
C ASP A 14 -19.51 -15.06 11.86
N VAL A 15 -18.85 -14.43 12.85
CA VAL A 15 -17.99 -15.11 13.82
C VAL A 15 -18.42 -14.71 15.22
N THR A 16 -18.72 -15.72 16.06
CA THR A 16 -19.00 -15.47 17.48
C THR A 16 -17.74 -15.71 18.31
N VAL A 17 -17.31 -14.66 19.02
CA VAL A 17 -16.18 -14.68 19.96
C VAL A 17 -16.73 -14.65 21.38
N THR A 18 -16.22 -15.52 22.24
CA THR A 18 -16.60 -15.61 23.66
C THR A 18 -15.39 -15.43 24.54
N ASN A 19 -15.43 -14.51 25.48
CA ASN A 19 -14.38 -14.38 26.49
C ASN A 19 -14.51 -15.53 27.53
N THR A 20 -13.60 -16.50 27.44
CA THR A 20 -13.54 -17.64 28.36
C THR A 20 -12.57 -17.43 29.53
N GLY A 21 -11.90 -16.27 29.56
CA GLY A 21 -10.99 -15.90 30.63
C GLY A 21 -11.69 -15.28 31.85
N ASP A 22 -10.90 -14.93 32.85
CA ASP A 22 -11.35 -14.31 34.11
C ASP A 22 -11.22 -12.77 34.12
N LYS A 23 -10.73 -12.18 33.07
CA LYS A 23 -10.56 -10.73 32.90
C LYS A 23 -11.30 -10.23 31.67
N ALA A 24 -11.81 -9.01 31.75
CA ALA A 24 -12.41 -8.35 30.62
C ALA A 24 -11.33 -7.95 29.58
N GLY A 25 -11.58 -8.26 28.32
CA GLY A 25 -10.61 -8.03 27.24
C GLY A 25 -11.26 -7.86 25.88
N LYS A 26 -10.43 -7.53 24.90
CA LYS A 26 -10.79 -7.53 23.48
C LYS A 26 -10.00 -8.62 22.77
N ASP A 27 -10.52 -9.10 21.65
CA ASP A 27 -9.85 -10.05 20.77
C ASP A 27 -10.02 -9.64 19.32
N VAL A 28 -9.17 -10.16 18.44
CA VAL A 28 -9.22 -9.93 17.00
C VAL A 28 -9.57 -11.24 16.31
N VAL A 29 -10.57 -11.19 15.43
CA VAL A 29 -10.85 -12.27 14.49
C VAL A 29 -9.99 -12.03 13.26
N GLU A 30 -9.01 -12.89 13.01
CA GLU A 30 -8.18 -12.85 11.82
C GLU A 30 -8.68 -13.87 10.81
N VAL A 31 -8.89 -13.40 9.57
CA VAL A 31 -9.40 -14.22 8.47
C VAL A 31 -8.33 -14.37 7.41
N TYR A 32 -8.00 -15.62 7.12
CA TYR A 32 -7.02 -15.98 6.11
C TYR A 32 -7.68 -16.76 4.97
N TYR A 33 -7.07 -16.65 3.79
CA TYR A 33 -7.41 -17.56 2.69
C TYR A 33 -6.19 -18.37 2.25
N ASN A 34 -6.49 -19.57 1.73
CA ASN A 34 -5.53 -20.47 1.13
C ASN A 34 -5.92 -20.64 -0.35
N PRO A 35 -5.17 -20.05 -1.28
CA PRO A 35 -5.52 -20.11 -2.69
C PRO A 35 -5.15 -21.47 -3.30
N PRO A 36 -5.73 -21.85 -4.45
CA PRO A 36 -5.22 -22.95 -5.25
C PRO A 36 -3.77 -22.65 -5.66
N TYR A 37 -2.93 -23.68 -5.68
CA TYR A 37 -1.53 -23.56 -6.07
C TYR A 37 -1.13 -24.75 -6.95
N THR A 38 -0.49 -24.44 -8.06
CA THR A 38 0.10 -25.42 -8.97
C THR A 38 1.59 -25.14 -9.11
N ASP A 39 2.43 -26.16 -8.96
CA ASP A 39 3.87 -26.03 -9.14
C ASP A 39 4.19 -25.44 -10.52
N GLY A 40 4.94 -24.34 -10.55
CA GLY A 40 5.29 -23.61 -11.77
C GLY A 40 4.22 -22.63 -12.28
N GLY A 41 3.03 -22.61 -11.68
CA GLY A 41 2.00 -21.59 -11.94
C GLY A 41 2.29 -20.27 -11.22
N ILE A 42 1.24 -19.48 -10.96
CA ILE A 42 1.36 -18.21 -10.28
C ILE A 42 1.89 -18.40 -8.85
N GLU A 43 3.02 -17.77 -8.56
CA GLU A 43 3.63 -17.87 -7.24
C GLU A 43 2.85 -17.05 -6.21
N LYS A 44 2.52 -17.65 -5.08
CA LYS A 44 1.71 -17.04 -4.02
C LYS A 44 1.90 -17.72 -2.68
N ALA A 45 1.66 -16.98 -1.59
CA ALA A 45 1.71 -17.53 -0.25
C ALA A 45 0.59 -18.58 -0.01
N SER A 46 0.85 -19.53 0.88
CA SER A 46 -0.15 -20.53 1.26
C SER A 46 -1.20 -19.99 2.22
N LYS A 47 -0.88 -18.97 2.99
CA LYS A 47 -1.76 -18.30 3.94
C LYS A 47 -1.65 -16.79 3.74
N ASN A 48 -2.77 -16.15 3.52
CA ASN A 48 -2.85 -14.72 3.28
C ASN A 48 -3.94 -14.14 4.19
N LEU A 49 -3.59 -13.18 5.02
CA LEU A 49 -4.56 -12.41 5.80
C LEU A 49 -5.37 -11.53 4.85
N VAL A 50 -6.69 -11.66 4.87
CA VAL A 50 -7.57 -10.93 3.94
C VAL A 50 -8.53 -10.00 4.65
N ALA A 51 -8.92 -10.33 5.88
CA ALA A 51 -9.79 -9.48 6.66
C ALA A 51 -9.52 -9.68 8.15
N PHE A 52 -9.87 -8.69 8.94
CA PHE A 52 -9.89 -8.82 10.40
C PHE A 52 -10.97 -7.94 10.99
N GLU A 53 -11.47 -8.32 12.17
CA GLU A 53 -12.43 -7.51 12.92
C GLU A 53 -12.14 -7.64 14.42
N LYS A 54 -12.16 -6.52 15.14
CA LYS A 54 -11.89 -6.46 16.55
C LYS A 54 -13.17 -6.44 17.39
N THR A 55 -13.22 -7.25 18.45
CA THR A 55 -14.34 -7.21 19.38
C THR A 55 -14.34 -5.93 20.22
N LYS A 56 -15.51 -5.55 20.71
CA LYS A 56 -15.62 -4.67 21.89
C LYS A 56 -14.99 -5.36 23.09
N LYS A 57 -14.80 -4.61 24.17
CA LYS A 57 -14.37 -5.19 25.44
C LYS A 57 -15.45 -6.15 25.94
N LEU A 58 -15.10 -7.42 26.09
CA LEU A 58 -15.99 -8.48 26.56
C LEU A 58 -15.66 -8.80 28.03
N GLU A 59 -16.68 -8.76 28.88
CA GLU A 59 -16.59 -9.25 30.24
C GLU A 59 -16.42 -10.79 30.26
N PRO A 60 -15.92 -11.41 31.33
CA PRO A 60 -15.83 -12.85 31.48
C PRO A 60 -17.19 -13.53 31.18
N GLY A 61 -17.18 -14.54 30.29
CA GLY A 61 -18.35 -15.24 29.83
C GLY A 61 -19.20 -14.51 28.77
N ALA A 62 -18.92 -13.25 28.46
CA ALA A 62 -19.63 -12.49 27.44
C ALA A 62 -19.20 -12.89 26.03
N SER A 63 -20.15 -12.79 25.08
CA SER A 63 -19.92 -13.08 23.67
C SER A 63 -20.31 -11.91 22.79
N GLN A 64 -19.66 -11.81 21.63
CA GLN A 64 -20.03 -10.90 20.56
C GLN A 64 -19.97 -11.64 19.23
N THR A 65 -20.94 -11.39 18.36
CA THR A 65 -20.85 -11.79 16.96
C THR A 65 -20.36 -10.60 16.15
N VAL A 66 -19.30 -10.81 15.38
CA VAL A 66 -18.76 -9.87 14.41
C VAL A 66 -19.06 -10.35 13.00
N LYS A 67 -19.36 -9.44 12.10
CA LYS A 67 -19.57 -9.74 10.69
C LYS A 67 -18.25 -9.54 9.94
N ILE A 68 -17.87 -10.52 9.16
CA ILE A 68 -16.74 -10.46 8.23
C ILE A 68 -17.31 -10.30 6.82
N GLU A 69 -16.69 -9.41 6.05
CA GLU A 69 -17.02 -9.21 4.64
C GLU A 69 -15.76 -8.70 3.89
N PHE A 70 -15.50 -9.26 2.72
CA PHE A 70 -14.43 -8.84 1.80
C PHE A 70 -14.78 -9.25 0.37
N ASP A 71 -14.09 -8.65 -0.61
CA ASP A 71 -14.31 -8.93 -2.02
C ASP A 71 -13.39 -10.06 -2.50
N ASP A 72 -13.79 -10.78 -3.54
CA ASP A 72 -13.02 -11.93 -4.04
C ASP A 72 -11.74 -11.50 -4.77
N ASP A 73 -11.69 -10.28 -5.29
CA ASP A 73 -10.50 -9.70 -5.89
C ASP A 73 -9.38 -9.46 -4.86
N ASP A 74 -9.69 -9.29 -3.56
CA ASP A 74 -8.71 -9.30 -2.48
C ASP A 74 -7.89 -10.61 -2.41
N MET A 75 -8.40 -11.69 -3.03
CA MET A 75 -7.72 -12.98 -3.11
C MET A 75 -6.90 -13.17 -4.39
N ALA A 76 -6.84 -12.18 -5.28
CA ALA A 76 -6.04 -12.25 -6.50
C ALA A 76 -4.53 -12.23 -6.18
N SER A 77 -3.74 -12.79 -7.06
CA SER A 77 -2.28 -12.82 -6.98
C SER A 77 -1.67 -12.23 -8.24
N TYR A 78 -0.58 -11.49 -8.13
CA TYR A 78 0.09 -10.92 -9.31
C TYR A 78 0.88 -11.99 -10.06
N ASP A 79 0.56 -12.19 -11.32
CA ASP A 79 1.29 -13.07 -12.22
C ASP A 79 2.42 -12.30 -12.92
N GLN A 80 3.64 -12.50 -12.47
CA GLN A 80 4.83 -11.84 -13.03
C GLN A 80 5.27 -12.40 -14.38
N LYS A 81 4.85 -13.64 -14.73
CA LYS A 81 5.40 -14.36 -15.88
C LYS A 81 4.54 -14.16 -17.12
N ASP A 82 3.29 -14.57 -17.04
CA ASP A 82 2.42 -14.74 -18.21
C ASP A 82 1.45 -13.59 -18.37
N ALA A 83 0.58 -13.35 -17.39
CA ALA A 83 -0.45 -12.32 -17.49
C ALA A 83 0.11 -10.90 -17.23
N LYS A 84 1.18 -10.76 -16.45
CA LYS A 84 1.74 -9.49 -15.96
C LYS A 84 0.66 -8.58 -15.36
N ALA A 85 -0.24 -9.20 -14.60
CA ALA A 85 -1.42 -8.58 -14.01
C ALA A 85 -1.83 -9.35 -12.76
N TYR A 86 -2.74 -8.79 -11.95
CA TYR A 86 -3.42 -9.55 -10.92
C TYR A 86 -4.37 -10.59 -11.55
N VAL A 87 -4.39 -11.79 -10.98
CA VAL A 87 -5.21 -12.90 -11.43
C VAL A 87 -5.90 -13.56 -10.23
N LEU A 88 -7.22 -13.63 -10.27
CA LEU A 88 -8.01 -14.47 -9.41
C LEU A 88 -8.23 -15.80 -10.14
N GLU A 89 -7.52 -16.86 -9.75
CA GLU A 89 -7.59 -18.15 -10.42
C GLU A 89 -8.87 -18.90 -10.07
N GLN A 90 -9.45 -19.60 -11.03
CA GLN A 90 -10.51 -20.56 -10.73
C GLN A 90 -10.02 -21.66 -9.79
N GLY A 91 -10.86 -22.12 -8.89
CA GLY A 91 -10.52 -23.21 -7.98
C GLY A 91 -11.12 -23.04 -6.58
N ASP A 92 -10.71 -23.94 -5.69
CA ASP A 92 -11.14 -23.92 -4.30
C ASP A 92 -10.19 -23.05 -3.47
N TYR A 93 -10.79 -22.11 -2.76
CA TYR A 93 -10.14 -21.27 -1.75
C TYR A 93 -10.62 -21.69 -0.37
N ASP A 94 -9.68 -21.98 0.53
CA ASP A 94 -10.02 -22.33 1.91
C ASP A 94 -10.01 -21.07 2.77
N ILE A 95 -11.20 -20.62 3.17
CA ILE A 95 -11.37 -19.43 4.03
C ILE A 95 -11.32 -19.89 5.48
N SER A 96 -10.43 -19.35 6.27
CA SER A 96 -10.18 -19.80 7.63
C SER A 96 -10.12 -18.67 8.65
N ILE A 97 -10.56 -18.94 9.87
CA ILE A 97 -10.26 -18.14 11.05
C ILE A 97 -9.04 -18.74 11.71
N GLN A 98 -8.08 -17.91 12.04
CA GLN A 98 -6.82 -18.34 12.63
C GLN A 98 -6.46 -17.45 13.83
N SER A 99 -5.64 -17.96 14.75
CA SER A 99 -5.03 -17.16 15.80
C SER A 99 -3.69 -16.55 15.40
N ASP A 100 -3.14 -17.03 14.30
CA ASP A 100 -1.94 -16.55 13.60
C ASP A 100 -1.83 -17.28 12.25
N SER A 101 -0.81 -16.99 11.47
CA SER A 101 -0.61 -17.58 10.12
C SER A 101 -0.41 -19.11 10.09
N HIS A 102 -0.34 -19.78 11.23
CA HIS A 102 -0.07 -21.23 11.35
C HIS A 102 -1.18 -22.03 12.04
N HIS A 103 -2.00 -21.38 12.88
CA HIS A 103 -2.96 -22.08 13.74
C HIS A 103 -4.39 -21.81 13.31
N VAL A 104 -4.93 -22.74 12.53
CA VAL A 104 -6.33 -22.71 12.06
C VAL A 104 -7.28 -23.09 13.20
N ILE A 105 -8.28 -22.24 13.44
CA ILE A 105 -9.36 -22.48 14.43
C ILE A 105 -10.56 -23.13 13.75
N ASP A 106 -10.96 -22.59 12.57
CA ASP A 106 -12.09 -23.09 11.81
C ASP A 106 -11.94 -22.70 10.34
N HIS A 107 -12.54 -23.44 9.41
CA HIS A 107 -12.40 -23.15 7.98
C HIS A 107 -13.58 -23.66 7.15
N GLN A 108 -13.84 -23.02 6.02
CA GLN A 108 -14.78 -23.45 4.99
C GLN A 108 -14.25 -23.12 3.60
N LYS A 109 -14.62 -23.93 2.62
CA LYS A 109 -14.24 -23.69 1.22
C LYS A 109 -15.23 -22.81 0.50
N VAL A 110 -14.71 -21.96 -0.38
CA VAL A 110 -15.44 -21.29 -1.45
C VAL A 110 -14.82 -21.66 -2.79
N THR A 111 -15.64 -21.75 -3.84
CA THR A 111 -15.17 -22.10 -5.17
C THR A 111 -15.33 -20.91 -6.11
N VAL A 112 -14.21 -20.38 -6.60
CA VAL A 112 -14.16 -19.43 -7.71
C VAL A 112 -14.35 -20.22 -9.01
N LYS A 113 -15.38 -19.88 -9.79
CA LYS A 113 -15.78 -20.67 -10.95
C LYS A 113 -14.93 -20.40 -12.18
N ASP A 114 -14.57 -19.14 -12.38
CA ASP A 114 -13.89 -18.66 -13.57
C ASP A 114 -12.67 -17.84 -13.18
N THR A 115 -11.56 -17.99 -13.92
CA THR A 115 -10.38 -17.16 -13.73
C THR A 115 -10.66 -15.74 -14.23
N VAL A 116 -10.33 -14.74 -13.40
CA VAL A 116 -10.43 -13.33 -13.75
C VAL A 116 -9.01 -12.75 -13.81
N THR A 117 -8.70 -12.08 -14.93
CA THR A 117 -7.42 -11.37 -15.11
C THR A 117 -7.69 -9.87 -15.17
N TYR A 118 -7.06 -9.12 -14.26
CA TYR A 118 -7.24 -7.67 -14.10
C TYR A 118 -6.18 -6.91 -14.91
N ASN A 119 -6.33 -6.91 -16.24
CA ASN A 119 -5.31 -6.44 -17.18
C ASN A 119 -5.77 -5.28 -18.09
N SER A 120 -6.84 -4.60 -17.74
CA SER A 120 -7.33 -3.45 -18.49
C SER A 120 -7.95 -2.40 -17.57
N ASP A 121 -7.96 -1.14 -17.98
CA ASP A 121 -8.53 -0.03 -17.20
C ASP A 121 -10.05 -0.14 -17.00
N SER A 122 -10.71 -1.02 -17.75
CA SER A 122 -12.13 -1.36 -17.54
C SER A 122 -12.34 -2.56 -16.61
N ASN A 123 -11.27 -3.24 -16.20
CA ASN A 123 -11.29 -4.38 -15.30
C ASN A 123 -10.00 -4.36 -14.46
N THR A 124 -9.97 -3.48 -13.47
CA THR A 124 -8.84 -3.26 -12.56
C THR A 124 -9.01 -4.06 -11.28
N HIS A 125 -7.91 -4.32 -10.59
CA HIS A 125 -7.88 -4.94 -9.27
C HIS A 125 -8.22 -3.89 -8.21
N ASN A 126 -9.03 -4.24 -7.22
CA ASN A 126 -9.41 -3.39 -6.07
C ASN A 126 -9.95 -2.00 -6.44
N GLY A 127 -10.57 -1.86 -7.62
CA GLY A 127 -11.11 -0.57 -8.05
C GLY A 127 -10.06 0.48 -8.40
N ASP A 128 -8.84 0.07 -8.70
CA ASP A 128 -7.78 0.96 -9.17
C ASP A 128 -8.22 1.70 -10.45
N ALA A 129 -7.72 2.92 -10.65
CA ALA A 129 -8.06 3.73 -11.82
C ALA A 129 -7.46 3.19 -13.13
N VAL A 130 -6.34 2.46 -13.02
CA VAL A 130 -5.63 1.84 -14.15
C VAL A 130 -5.19 0.42 -13.76
N ALA A 131 -5.02 -0.44 -14.76
CA ALA A 131 -4.51 -1.79 -14.51
C ALA A 131 -3.07 -1.74 -13.98
N ALA A 132 -2.78 -2.52 -12.93
CA ALA A 132 -1.45 -2.59 -12.35
C ALA A 132 -0.45 -3.21 -13.32
N THR A 133 0.73 -2.58 -13.46
CA THR A 133 1.87 -3.07 -14.24
C THR A 133 3.13 -3.04 -13.40
N ASN A 134 4.16 -3.78 -13.82
CA ASN A 134 5.46 -3.74 -13.16
C ASN A 134 6.37 -2.72 -13.85
N GLU A 135 6.33 -1.49 -13.40
CA GLU A 135 7.14 -0.38 -13.94
C GLU A 135 8.66 -0.58 -13.73
N PHE A 136 9.06 -1.48 -12.82
CA PHE A 136 10.47 -1.71 -12.47
C PHE A 136 11.01 -3.05 -12.99
N ASP A 137 10.33 -3.69 -13.95
CA ASP A 137 10.75 -4.98 -14.50
C ASP A 137 12.17 -4.94 -15.09
N TYR A 138 12.52 -3.83 -15.73
CA TYR A 138 13.86 -3.57 -16.29
C TYR A 138 14.98 -3.58 -15.25
N ALA A 139 14.69 -3.25 -14.00
CA ALA A 139 15.66 -3.18 -12.91
C ALA A 139 15.79 -4.49 -12.11
N ALA A 140 14.97 -5.50 -12.42
CA ALA A 140 14.94 -6.77 -11.67
C ALA A 140 16.25 -7.56 -11.76
N GLY A 141 16.98 -7.48 -12.89
CA GLY A 141 18.21 -8.23 -13.11
C GLY A 141 18.02 -9.74 -13.01
N ASP A 142 19.08 -10.46 -12.65
CA ASP A 142 19.09 -11.94 -12.55
C ASP A 142 18.65 -12.44 -11.17
N VAL A 143 17.58 -11.89 -10.61
CA VAL A 143 17.08 -12.30 -9.29
C VAL A 143 16.33 -13.64 -9.39
N THR A 144 16.70 -14.59 -8.55
CA THR A 144 15.94 -15.83 -8.35
C THR A 144 14.99 -15.64 -7.16
N TYR A 145 13.69 -15.51 -7.44
CA TYR A 145 12.70 -15.42 -6.38
C TYR A 145 12.45 -16.78 -5.73
N LEU A 146 12.17 -16.77 -4.42
CA LEU A 146 11.79 -17.97 -3.70
C LEU A 146 10.46 -18.50 -4.25
N SER A 147 10.42 -19.81 -4.53
CA SER A 147 9.23 -20.50 -5.04
C SER A 147 8.79 -21.59 -4.09
N ARG A 148 7.48 -21.78 -3.94
CA ARG A 148 6.88 -22.91 -3.22
C ARG A 148 7.02 -24.23 -3.98
N ALA A 149 7.28 -24.19 -5.29
CA ALA A 149 7.40 -25.39 -6.13
C ALA A 149 8.40 -26.39 -5.53
N GLY A 150 8.00 -27.67 -5.51
CA GLY A 150 8.82 -28.74 -4.97
C GLY A 150 9.19 -28.56 -3.49
N HIS A 151 8.30 -28.00 -2.66
CA HIS A 151 8.55 -27.69 -1.25
C HIS A 151 9.75 -26.76 -1.04
N PHE A 152 9.79 -25.63 -1.75
CA PHE A 152 10.89 -24.67 -1.72
C PHE A 152 12.23 -25.26 -2.21
N ALA A 153 12.19 -26.10 -3.24
CA ALA A 153 13.40 -26.74 -3.79
C ALA A 153 14.48 -25.76 -4.23
N ASN A 154 14.11 -24.51 -4.55
CA ASN A 154 15.05 -23.46 -4.96
C ASN A 154 15.58 -22.62 -3.80
N TYR A 155 15.29 -22.96 -2.55
CA TYR A 155 15.65 -22.15 -1.37
C TYR A 155 17.14 -21.76 -1.36
N ALA A 156 18.02 -22.73 -1.53
CA ALA A 156 19.46 -22.48 -1.49
C ALA A 156 19.91 -21.49 -2.60
N LYS A 157 19.30 -21.56 -3.79
CA LYS A 157 19.60 -20.63 -4.89
C LYS A 157 19.01 -19.24 -4.64
N ALA A 158 17.76 -19.19 -4.18
CA ALA A 158 17.04 -17.93 -3.93
C ALA A 158 17.62 -17.11 -2.75
N THR A 159 18.28 -17.79 -1.79
CA THR A 159 18.90 -17.15 -0.62
C THR A 159 20.42 -17.02 -0.74
N ALA A 160 21.01 -17.46 -1.86
CA ALA A 160 22.45 -17.32 -2.07
C ALA A 160 22.84 -15.83 -2.12
N ALA A 161 23.99 -15.52 -1.52
CA ALA A 161 24.53 -14.17 -1.62
C ALA A 161 24.83 -13.83 -3.11
N PRO A 162 24.55 -12.60 -3.55
CA PRO A 162 24.91 -12.17 -4.89
C PRO A 162 26.42 -12.30 -5.12
N THR A 163 26.81 -12.85 -6.26
CA THR A 163 28.21 -12.96 -6.67
C THR A 163 28.58 -11.95 -7.76
N ASN A 164 27.57 -11.40 -8.43
CA ASN A 164 27.72 -10.33 -9.42
C ASN A 164 27.08 -9.05 -8.88
N PHE A 165 27.88 -8.00 -8.74
CA PHE A 165 27.45 -6.67 -8.31
C PHE A 165 27.44 -5.68 -9.49
N SER A 166 27.53 -6.17 -10.72
CA SER A 166 27.45 -5.34 -11.91
C SER A 166 25.98 -5.05 -12.23
N MET A 167 25.72 -3.79 -12.54
CA MET A 167 24.42 -3.36 -13.04
C MET A 167 24.15 -3.95 -14.43
N SER A 168 22.91 -4.33 -14.75
CA SER A 168 22.53 -4.74 -16.10
C SER A 168 22.73 -3.59 -17.11
N ASP A 169 22.80 -3.90 -18.39
CA ASP A 169 22.99 -2.85 -19.40
C ASP A 169 21.75 -1.95 -19.51
N GLU A 170 20.55 -2.49 -19.31
CA GLU A 170 19.30 -1.74 -19.23
C GLU A 170 19.31 -0.79 -18.04
N ALA A 171 19.64 -1.29 -16.86
CA ALA A 171 19.72 -0.46 -15.65
C ALA A 171 20.83 0.62 -15.75
N LYS A 172 21.96 0.30 -16.42
CA LYS A 172 23.00 1.32 -16.70
C LYS A 172 22.49 2.40 -17.64
N ALA A 173 21.73 2.04 -18.66
CA ALA A 173 21.18 3.01 -19.61
C ALA A 173 20.25 4.01 -18.89
N GLU A 174 19.38 3.53 -18.01
CA GLU A 174 18.52 4.39 -17.20
C GLU A 174 19.31 5.21 -16.18
N PHE A 175 20.29 4.62 -15.51
CA PHE A 175 21.12 5.32 -14.55
C PHE A 175 21.96 6.42 -15.19
N THR A 176 22.52 6.20 -16.38
CA THR A 176 23.30 7.22 -17.10
C THR A 176 22.44 8.35 -17.63
N ASN A 177 21.15 8.11 -17.84
CA ASN A 177 20.22 9.16 -18.25
C ASN A 177 20.17 10.31 -17.24
N ASN A 178 20.23 10.02 -15.94
CA ASN A 178 20.29 11.04 -14.90
C ASN A 178 21.56 11.92 -14.96
N SER A 179 22.67 11.36 -15.43
CA SER A 179 23.94 12.07 -15.55
C SER A 179 24.03 12.93 -16.81
N ASN A 180 23.25 12.58 -17.82
CA ASN A 180 23.25 13.21 -19.13
C ASN A 180 21.89 13.83 -19.45
N TYR A 181 21.19 14.30 -18.42
CA TYR A 181 19.92 14.96 -18.61
C TYR A 181 20.04 16.15 -19.56
N ASP A 182 19.33 16.08 -20.67
CA ASP A 182 19.22 17.17 -21.63
C ASP A 182 17.77 17.70 -21.60
N PRO A 183 17.53 18.84 -20.97
CA PRO A 183 16.18 19.39 -20.86
C PRO A 183 15.51 19.58 -22.23
N LYS A 184 16.29 19.90 -23.28
CA LYS A 184 15.77 20.12 -24.62
C LYS A 184 15.07 18.91 -25.23
N LYS A 185 15.34 17.69 -24.75
CA LYS A 185 14.62 16.49 -25.19
C LYS A 185 13.17 16.46 -24.73
N TYR A 186 12.87 17.22 -23.71
CA TYR A 186 11.55 17.26 -23.06
C TYR A 186 10.86 18.61 -23.27
N ASP A 187 11.54 19.54 -23.98
CA ASP A 187 10.91 20.79 -24.35
C ASP A 187 9.80 20.51 -25.39
N ASN A 188 8.65 21.07 -25.13
CA ASN A 188 7.52 21.01 -26.04
C ASN A 188 7.06 22.44 -26.32
N ASP A 189 7.32 22.91 -27.53
CA ASP A 189 7.00 24.28 -27.96
C ASP A 189 5.49 24.60 -27.88
N SER A 190 4.64 23.57 -27.71
CA SER A 190 3.20 23.75 -27.55
C SER A 190 2.75 23.91 -26.09
N ASP A 191 3.65 23.75 -25.14
CA ASP A 191 3.32 23.91 -23.72
C ASP A 191 3.06 25.39 -23.41
N GLU A 192 1.90 25.66 -22.86
CA GLU A 192 1.54 26.99 -22.42
C GLU A 192 2.21 27.31 -21.08
N MET A 193 2.82 28.48 -21.01
CA MET A 193 3.40 28.95 -19.76
C MET A 193 2.30 29.22 -18.73
N PRO A 194 2.45 28.70 -17.49
CA PRO A 194 1.47 28.93 -16.45
C PRO A 194 1.40 30.40 -16.08
N THR A 195 0.24 30.86 -15.67
CA THR A 195 0.08 32.20 -15.05
C THR A 195 0.88 32.26 -13.76
N THR A 196 1.68 33.31 -13.59
CA THR A 196 2.50 33.49 -12.40
C THR A 196 2.43 34.93 -11.88
N GLY A 197 2.62 35.10 -10.55
CA GLY A 197 2.69 36.42 -9.91
C GLY A 197 1.38 37.21 -9.92
N ALA A 198 0.25 36.56 -10.16
CA ALA A 198 -1.06 37.21 -10.11
C ALA A 198 -1.35 37.79 -8.71
N LYS A 199 -2.16 38.85 -8.69
CA LYS A 199 -2.50 39.55 -7.42
C LYS A 199 -3.95 39.29 -7.01
N ASN A 200 -4.31 38.02 -6.90
CA ASN A 200 -5.65 37.59 -6.53
C ASN A 200 -5.97 37.78 -5.03
N GLY A 201 -4.94 38.01 -4.19
CA GLY A 201 -5.10 38.28 -2.79
C GLY A 201 -5.47 37.10 -1.89
N LEU A 202 -5.48 35.89 -2.48
CA LEU A 202 -5.81 34.66 -1.76
C LEU A 202 -4.66 34.21 -0.86
N LYS A 203 -5.01 33.54 0.23
CA LYS A 203 -4.06 32.97 1.18
C LYS A 203 -4.36 31.48 1.39
N LEU A 204 -3.32 30.69 1.57
CA LEU A 204 -3.42 29.23 1.71
C LEU A 204 -4.41 28.80 2.81
N TYR A 205 -4.46 29.51 3.94
CA TYR A 205 -5.39 29.18 5.03
C TYR A 205 -6.87 29.32 4.64
N GLN A 206 -7.19 30.12 3.61
CA GLN A 206 -8.55 30.30 3.10
C GLN A 206 -9.01 29.10 2.26
N MET A 207 -8.08 28.21 1.88
CA MET A 207 -8.37 26.99 1.14
C MET A 207 -8.85 25.85 2.05
N TYR A 208 -8.74 26.02 3.37
CA TYR A 208 -9.19 25.00 4.32
C TYR A 208 -10.67 24.67 4.14
N GLY A 209 -10.97 23.39 3.94
CA GLY A 209 -12.34 22.90 3.75
C GLY A 209 -12.93 23.10 2.33
N LYS A 210 -12.14 23.63 1.38
CA LYS A 210 -12.54 23.69 -0.02
C LYS A 210 -12.34 22.37 -0.71
N ASP A 211 -13.22 22.05 -1.64
CA ASP A 211 -13.09 20.87 -2.48
C ASP A 211 -11.83 20.96 -3.35
N TYR A 212 -11.30 19.80 -3.78
CA TYR A 212 -10.10 19.72 -4.60
C TYR A 212 -10.25 20.49 -5.93
N ASP A 213 -11.43 20.46 -6.52
CA ASP A 213 -11.75 21.12 -7.80
C ASP A 213 -12.26 22.57 -7.66
N ASP A 214 -12.15 23.16 -6.46
CA ASP A 214 -12.57 24.56 -6.25
C ASP A 214 -11.67 25.49 -7.07
N ALA A 215 -12.27 26.34 -7.91
CA ALA A 215 -11.57 27.26 -8.81
C ALA A 215 -10.66 28.30 -8.09
N ASP A 216 -10.76 28.43 -6.78
CA ASP A 216 -9.85 29.29 -6.03
C ASP A 216 -8.46 28.69 -5.87
N TRP A 217 -8.30 27.36 -6.07
CA TRP A 217 -6.98 26.73 -6.09
C TRP A 217 -6.15 27.25 -7.28
N ASP A 218 -6.72 27.33 -8.46
CA ASP A 218 -6.04 27.87 -9.66
C ASP A 218 -5.64 29.34 -9.40
N LYS A 219 -6.55 30.15 -8.87
CA LYS A 219 -6.28 31.53 -8.52
C LYS A 219 -5.21 31.71 -7.45
N LEU A 220 -5.13 30.77 -6.49
CA LEU A 220 -4.07 30.74 -5.49
C LEU A 220 -2.72 30.40 -6.12
N LEU A 221 -2.69 29.37 -6.98
CA LEU A 221 -1.48 28.93 -7.68
C LEU A 221 -0.96 30.00 -8.64
N ASP A 222 -1.81 30.71 -9.34
CA ASP A 222 -1.46 31.83 -10.22
C ASP A 222 -0.66 32.94 -9.51
N GLN A 223 -0.76 33.05 -8.18
CA GLN A 223 -0.01 34.02 -7.39
C GLN A 223 1.45 33.66 -7.16
N LEU A 224 1.82 32.38 -7.36
CA LEU A 224 3.18 31.93 -7.21
C LEU A 224 4.07 32.54 -8.30
N THR A 225 5.28 32.92 -7.94
CA THR A 225 6.31 33.30 -8.89
C THR A 225 7.17 32.09 -9.26
N PHE A 226 7.96 32.17 -10.31
CA PHE A 226 8.97 31.14 -10.62
C PHE A 226 9.92 30.94 -9.45
N ASP A 227 10.37 32.02 -8.81
CA ASP A 227 11.25 31.95 -7.65
C ASP A 227 10.58 31.22 -6.47
N ASP A 228 9.27 31.42 -6.25
CA ASP A 228 8.51 30.69 -5.24
C ASP A 228 8.48 29.18 -5.54
N MET A 229 8.22 28.80 -6.79
CA MET A 229 8.15 27.41 -7.21
C MET A 229 9.53 26.75 -7.18
N ASP A 230 10.56 27.39 -7.73
CA ASP A 230 11.94 26.92 -7.69
C ASP A 230 12.42 26.73 -6.24
N ASN A 231 12.17 27.70 -5.36
CA ASN A 231 12.52 27.57 -3.95
C ASN A 231 11.80 26.42 -3.24
N LEU A 232 10.52 26.15 -3.57
CA LEU A 232 9.79 25.01 -3.02
C LEU A 232 10.39 23.68 -3.45
N ILE A 233 10.81 23.58 -4.71
CA ILE A 233 11.42 22.36 -5.29
C ILE A 233 12.85 22.19 -4.78
N ALA A 234 13.68 23.21 -4.92
CA ALA A 234 15.13 23.12 -4.64
C ALA A 234 15.42 23.03 -3.13
N ASN A 235 14.63 23.67 -2.30
CA ASN A 235 14.83 23.72 -0.84
C ASN A 235 13.75 22.98 -0.04
N GLY A 236 12.83 22.28 -0.73
CA GLY A 236 11.93 21.29 -0.14
C GLY A 236 12.71 20.01 0.17
N GLY A 237 12.72 19.60 1.41
CA GLY A 237 13.40 18.39 1.85
C GLY A 237 12.85 18.02 3.22
N TYR A 238 13.67 18.19 4.25
CA TYR A 238 13.18 18.07 5.64
C TYR A 238 12.38 19.30 6.09
N GLY A 239 11.58 19.85 5.21
CA GLY A 239 10.71 20.97 5.45
C GLY A 239 10.28 21.61 4.16
N THR A 240 9.38 22.58 4.25
CA THR A 240 8.90 23.31 3.10
C THR A 240 9.11 24.82 3.31
N PRO A 241 9.79 25.54 2.38
CA PRO A 241 10.02 26.97 2.48
C PRO A 241 8.72 27.79 2.64
N ALA A 242 8.84 28.97 3.22
CA ALA A 242 7.74 29.92 3.26
C ALA A 242 7.47 30.50 1.86
N VAL A 243 6.20 30.67 1.51
CA VAL A 243 5.77 31.37 0.30
C VAL A 243 4.89 32.55 0.72
N LYS A 244 5.49 33.73 0.70
CA LYS A 244 4.85 34.95 1.26
C LYS A 244 3.64 35.41 0.46
N SER A 245 3.65 35.22 -0.87
CA SER A 245 2.57 35.63 -1.77
C SER A 245 1.24 34.99 -1.36
N VAL A 246 1.26 33.71 -0.99
CA VAL A 246 0.08 32.94 -0.58
C VAL A 246 -0.03 32.75 0.94
N GLY A 247 0.87 33.35 1.73
CA GLY A 247 0.86 33.24 3.18
C GLY A 247 1.20 31.86 3.74
N LYS A 248 1.87 30.99 2.94
CA LYS A 248 2.41 29.73 3.42
C LYS A 248 3.60 30.01 4.34
N ILE A 249 3.55 29.48 5.53
CA ILE A 249 4.66 29.56 6.50
C ILE A 249 5.72 28.50 6.18
N GLN A 250 6.92 28.69 6.67
CA GLN A 250 7.93 27.64 6.66
C GLN A 250 7.53 26.53 7.63
N LEU A 251 7.67 25.29 7.18
CA LEU A 251 7.49 24.10 7.99
C LEU A 251 8.79 23.31 8.04
N THR A 252 8.97 22.57 9.12
CA THR A 252 10.08 21.63 9.29
C THR A 252 9.50 20.27 9.57
N ASP A 253 9.93 19.28 8.79
CA ASP A 253 9.57 17.89 8.99
C ASP A 253 10.66 17.23 9.82
N ALA A 254 10.27 16.29 10.67
CA ALA A 254 11.20 15.58 11.52
C ALA A 254 10.96 14.08 11.42
N ASP A 255 12.03 13.32 11.27
CA ASP A 255 11.98 11.88 11.31
C ASP A 255 11.82 11.34 12.72
N GLY A 256 11.20 10.20 12.82
CA GLY A 256 11.21 9.39 14.03
C GLY A 256 9.84 9.05 14.56
N PRO A 257 9.43 7.77 14.50
CA PRO A 257 8.19 7.29 15.11
C PRO A 257 8.27 7.21 16.64
N ALA A 258 9.48 7.20 17.20
CA ALA A 258 9.72 7.10 18.64
C ALA A 258 10.13 8.41 19.32
N GLU A 259 10.65 9.37 18.56
CA GLU A 259 11.03 10.69 19.02
C GLU A 259 11.17 11.66 17.85
N GLN A 260 10.91 12.94 18.07
CA GLN A 260 11.22 13.96 17.09
C GLN A 260 12.70 14.32 17.18
N GLN A 261 13.43 14.18 16.08
CA GLN A 261 14.83 14.53 15.98
C GLN A 261 14.99 15.68 14.98
N LEU A 262 15.32 16.87 15.47
CA LEU A 262 15.78 17.96 14.63
C LEU A 262 17.30 17.91 14.53
N HIS A 263 17.85 18.16 13.36
CA HIS A 263 19.29 18.04 13.02
C HIS A 263 20.28 18.74 13.98
N ARG A 264 19.81 19.50 14.96
CA ARG A 264 20.67 20.17 15.95
C ARG A 264 20.07 20.29 17.36
N CYS A 265 18.87 19.78 17.63
CA CYS A 265 18.27 19.85 18.96
C CYS A 265 17.44 18.61 19.22
N TRP A 266 17.66 17.96 20.35
CA TRP A 266 16.77 16.92 20.87
C TRP A 266 15.48 17.60 21.34
N LEU A 267 14.40 17.41 20.62
CA LEU A 267 13.06 17.77 21.08
C LEU A 267 12.45 16.55 21.75
N HIS A 268 12.21 16.70 23.02
CA HIS A 268 11.47 15.81 23.92
C HIS A 268 11.15 14.39 23.43
N ARG A 269 11.79 13.40 24.03
CA ARG A 269 11.27 12.04 24.07
C ARG A 269 9.85 12.10 24.64
N PHE A 270 8.88 11.59 23.90
CA PHE A 270 7.54 11.42 24.42
C PHE A 270 7.59 10.27 25.45
N PRO A 271 7.38 10.52 26.76
CA PRO A 271 7.33 9.45 27.76
C PRO A 271 6.18 8.52 27.39
N GLY A 272 6.48 7.28 27.05
CA GLY A 272 5.45 6.27 26.71
C GLY A 272 5.48 5.73 25.29
N LEU A 273 6.20 6.33 24.36
CA LEU A 273 6.34 5.81 22.99
C LEU A 273 7.00 4.41 22.92
N HIS A 274 7.78 4.02 23.91
CA HIS A 274 8.23 2.63 24.06
C HIS A 274 7.07 1.64 24.27
N ARG A 275 5.90 2.09 24.72
CA ARG A 275 4.69 1.28 24.82
C ARG A 275 3.84 1.27 23.55
N VAL A 276 3.97 2.29 22.69
CA VAL A 276 3.23 2.38 21.41
C VAL A 276 3.75 1.36 20.38
N ARG A 277 4.98 0.90 20.52
CA ARG A 277 5.54 -0.15 19.66
C ARG A 277 4.85 -1.52 19.83
N LEU A 278 4.10 -1.70 20.91
CA LEU A 278 3.32 -2.91 21.19
C LEU A 278 1.79 -2.71 21.02
N HIS A 279 1.36 -1.49 20.76
CA HIS A 279 -0.05 -1.14 20.61
C HIS A 279 -0.21 -0.09 19.51
N LEU A 280 0.13 -0.47 18.25
CA LEU A 280 -0.44 0.17 17.08
C LEU A 280 -1.90 -0.28 17.00
N GLU A 281 -2.70 0.26 17.91
CA GLU A 281 -4.12 0.20 17.82
C GLU A 281 -4.65 1.61 17.60
N PRO A 282 -5.51 1.81 16.60
CA PRO A 282 -6.30 3.02 16.55
C PRO A 282 -7.28 3.08 17.73
#